data_1925a2a8eba3eebc049edf401b7ae5ce
#
_entry.id   1925a2a8eba3eebc049edf401b7ae5ce
#
_cell.length_a   1.000
_cell.length_b   1.000
_cell.length_c   1.000
_cell.angle_alpha   90.00
_cell.angle_beta   90.00
_cell.angle_gamma   90.00
#
_symmetry.space_group_name_H-M   'P 1'
#
loop_
_entity.id
_entity.type
_entity.pdbx_description
1 polymer ?
#
loop_
_entity_poly.entity_id
_entity_poly.type
_entity_poly.pdbx_seq_one_letter_code
_entity_poly.pdbx_strand_id
1 'polypeptide(L)'
;MNHLVTAYNQEQAFRLFMDGDGLGLIHIYGNLAEMKHDEHGDHLLLHAPNGKKKIYYKGGGKVNSVGAITGMSLGSVTFLEINLLHMDFVKECFRRTYAAKDRFHLAELNPPAPSHPVLTEVFDRYEKTGRYKWRHWTPFDNPILDEERRNELYNELKFSSYLLQRDWYGKRVLPKGIIYETFDMQENQITKLEGRPIEMVFFGDGGQQDATVCECYVITEHEADRHYKYKLNKVASYYHSGRDTGEVKAGSTYAIEIKQFIQWCMKEYEVPVNEPVFIDPACRWLREELEKVGVDTAGADNNAHDVTGKAQGIEVGIERMQSLLSERRYLLVEQPNDQYDHYSWLQEIGMYVRDENSGKPVDKNNHAMDTSRYATNYFYRNYEDI
;
A
#
# COMPACT_ATOMS: atom_id res chain seq x y z
N MET A 1 -17.66 -22.80 14.86
CA MET A 1 -16.56 -21.90 15.22
C MET A 1 -16.33 -21.00 14.02
N ASN A 2 -16.06 -19.72 14.28
CA ASN A 2 -15.87 -18.74 13.21
C ASN A 2 -14.46 -18.83 12.63
N HIS A 3 -14.31 -18.43 11.38
CA HIS A 3 -13.05 -18.36 10.65
C HIS A 3 -12.84 -16.93 10.15
N LEU A 4 -11.59 -16.49 9.99
CA LEU A 4 -11.24 -15.17 9.51
C LEU A 4 -10.33 -15.27 8.30
N VAL A 5 -10.61 -14.47 7.28
CA VAL A 5 -9.69 -14.12 6.21
C VAL A 5 -9.34 -12.64 6.36
N THR A 6 -8.08 -12.31 6.26
CA THR A 6 -7.64 -10.91 6.42
C THR A 6 -6.58 -10.54 5.39
N ALA A 7 -6.65 -9.31 4.91
CA ALA A 7 -5.70 -8.67 4.03
C ALA A 7 -5.42 -7.25 4.53
N TYR A 8 -4.69 -6.43 3.78
CA TYR A 8 -4.43 -5.03 4.16
C TYR A 8 -5.74 -4.28 4.45
N ASN A 9 -6.75 -4.40 3.58
CA ASN A 9 -8.09 -3.87 3.80
C ASN A 9 -9.17 -4.95 3.57
N GLN A 10 -10.42 -4.62 3.93
CA GLN A 10 -11.53 -5.57 3.84
C GLN A 10 -11.91 -5.90 2.39
N GLU A 11 -11.85 -4.93 1.50
CA GLU A 11 -12.14 -5.13 0.07
C GLU A 11 -11.16 -6.10 -0.57
N GLN A 12 -9.88 -5.98 -0.26
CA GLN A 12 -8.85 -6.92 -0.74
C GLN A 12 -9.05 -8.32 -0.18
N ALA A 13 -9.39 -8.46 1.11
CA ALA A 13 -9.71 -9.76 1.69
C ALA A 13 -10.89 -10.41 0.96
N PHE A 14 -11.89 -9.63 0.56
CA PHE A 14 -13.01 -10.10 -0.25
C PHE A 14 -12.55 -10.48 -1.66
N ARG A 15 -11.93 -9.55 -2.38
CA ARG A 15 -11.53 -9.71 -3.79
C ARG A 15 -10.54 -10.88 -3.97
N LEU A 16 -9.53 -10.99 -3.12
CA LEU A 16 -8.49 -12.00 -3.29
C LEU A 16 -8.90 -13.40 -2.84
N PHE A 17 -9.84 -13.54 -1.90
CA PHE A 17 -10.14 -14.84 -1.32
C PHE A 17 -11.60 -15.27 -1.41
N MET A 18 -12.54 -14.33 -1.24
CA MET A 18 -13.96 -14.65 -1.35
C MET A 18 -14.41 -14.78 -2.80
N ASP A 19 -14.05 -13.78 -3.62
CA ASP A 19 -14.35 -13.76 -5.06
C ASP A 19 -13.26 -14.46 -5.88
N GLY A 20 -11.99 -14.08 -5.70
CA GLY A 20 -10.81 -14.71 -6.33
C GLY A 20 -10.90 -14.75 -7.85
N ASP A 21 -11.40 -13.67 -8.49
CA ASP A 21 -11.61 -13.59 -9.94
C ASP A 21 -12.38 -14.79 -10.51
N GLY A 22 -13.44 -15.21 -9.80
CA GLY A 22 -14.24 -16.37 -10.16
C GLY A 22 -13.72 -17.73 -9.64
N LEU A 23 -12.60 -17.75 -8.91
CA LEU A 23 -12.01 -18.95 -8.32
C LEU A 23 -12.07 -18.95 -6.78
N GLY A 24 -12.64 -17.91 -6.17
CA GLY A 24 -12.73 -17.76 -4.72
C GLY A 24 -13.78 -18.67 -4.07
N LEU A 25 -13.89 -18.59 -2.75
CA LEU A 25 -14.75 -19.46 -1.96
C LEU A 25 -16.22 -19.40 -2.38
N ILE A 26 -16.73 -18.25 -2.80
CA ILE A 26 -18.11 -18.08 -3.27
C ILE A 26 -18.36 -19.00 -4.48
N HIS A 27 -17.44 -19.04 -5.41
CA HIS A 27 -17.55 -19.81 -6.65
C HIS A 27 -17.28 -21.29 -6.41
N ILE A 28 -16.29 -21.63 -5.57
CA ILE A 28 -15.96 -23.04 -5.23
C ILE A 28 -17.15 -23.72 -4.55
N TYR A 29 -17.82 -23.06 -3.62
CA TYR A 29 -18.92 -23.65 -2.86
C TYR A 29 -20.31 -23.38 -3.46
N GLY A 30 -20.44 -22.43 -4.37
CA GLY A 30 -21.67 -22.13 -5.09
C GLY A 30 -22.89 -22.06 -4.16
N ASN A 31 -23.90 -22.87 -4.38
CA ASN A 31 -25.15 -22.89 -3.61
C ASN A 31 -25.01 -23.30 -2.13
N LEU A 32 -23.84 -23.78 -1.72
CA LEU A 32 -23.53 -24.06 -0.31
C LEU A 32 -23.04 -22.84 0.46
N ALA A 33 -22.81 -21.73 -0.22
CA ALA A 33 -22.26 -20.50 0.34
C ALA A 33 -23.24 -19.33 0.15
N GLU A 34 -23.47 -18.56 1.22
CA GLU A 34 -24.32 -17.38 1.22
C GLU A 34 -23.60 -16.20 1.89
N MET A 35 -23.64 -15.02 1.26
CA MET A 35 -23.17 -13.79 1.90
C MET A 35 -24.17 -13.32 2.95
N LYS A 36 -23.71 -13.08 4.16
CA LYS A 36 -24.51 -12.65 5.34
C LYS A 36 -23.81 -11.53 6.08
N HIS A 37 -24.59 -10.86 6.92
CA HIS A 37 -24.12 -9.83 7.83
C HIS A 37 -24.64 -10.11 9.25
N ASP A 38 -23.80 -9.88 10.28
CA ASP A 38 -24.21 -9.94 11.69
C ASP A 38 -23.44 -8.89 12.52
N GLU A 39 -23.51 -9.01 13.84
CA GLU A 39 -22.86 -8.09 14.80
C GLU A 39 -21.33 -7.99 14.64
N HIS A 40 -20.69 -9.02 14.05
CA HIS A 40 -19.26 -9.02 13.72
C HIS A 40 -18.99 -8.56 12.28
N GLY A 41 -20.05 -8.26 11.51
CA GLY A 41 -19.99 -7.74 10.13
C GLY A 41 -20.19 -8.81 9.06
N ASP A 42 -19.71 -8.49 7.87
CA ASP A 42 -19.92 -9.32 6.68
C ASP A 42 -19.14 -10.64 6.75
N HIS A 43 -19.78 -11.70 6.31
CA HIS A 43 -19.21 -13.04 6.30
C HIS A 43 -19.84 -13.95 5.25
N LEU A 44 -19.10 -14.94 4.81
CA LEU A 44 -19.61 -16.08 4.05
C LEU A 44 -20.14 -17.11 5.03
N LEU A 45 -21.44 -17.44 4.92
CA LEU A 45 -22.05 -18.56 5.62
C LEU A 45 -21.93 -19.81 4.74
N LEU A 46 -21.11 -20.77 5.15
CA LEU A 46 -20.91 -22.03 4.45
C LEU A 46 -21.74 -23.15 5.09
N HIS A 47 -22.57 -23.82 4.32
CA HIS A 47 -23.33 -25.01 4.71
C HIS A 47 -22.50 -26.27 4.49
N ALA A 48 -21.69 -26.65 5.48
CA ALA A 48 -20.83 -27.82 5.44
C ALA A 48 -21.54 -29.07 6.02
N PRO A 49 -21.14 -30.31 5.65
CA PRO A 49 -21.75 -31.54 6.17
C PRO A 49 -21.75 -31.65 7.69
N ASN A 50 -20.76 -31.08 8.35
CA ASN A 50 -20.60 -31.04 9.80
C ASN A 50 -21.16 -29.76 10.48
N GLY A 51 -22.06 -29.04 9.79
CA GLY A 51 -22.75 -27.86 10.28
C GLY A 51 -22.30 -26.56 9.61
N LYS A 52 -22.96 -25.46 9.98
CA LYS A 52 -22.71 -24.15 9.40
C LYS A 52 -21.39 -23.58 9.89
N LYS A 53 -20.62 -22.95 8.98
CA LYS A 53 -19.37 -22.22 9.26
C LYS A 53 -19.52 -20.77 8.81
N LYS A 54 -19.04 -19.84 9.64
CA LYS A 54 -18.95 -18.43 9.28
C LYS A 54 -17.50 -18.09 8.96
N ILE A 55 -17.26 -17.49 7.81
CA ILE A 55 -15.94 -17.06 7.36
C ILE A 55 -16.02 -15.54 7.19
N TYR A 56 -15.53 -14.81 8.17
CA TYR A 56 -15.44 -13.35 8.14
C TYR A 56 -14.26 -12.90 7.29
N TYR A 57 -14.36 -11.72 6.71
CA TYR A 57 -13.24 -11.06 6.02
C TYR A 57 -13.08 -9.64 6.54
N LYS A 58 -11.84 -9.27 6.90
CA LYS A 58 -11.51 -8.01 7.58
C LYS A 58 -10.20 -7.44 7.08
N GLY A 59 -10.07 -6.11 7.13
CA GLY A 59 -8.80 -5.42 6.95
C GLY A 59 -7.95 -5.46 8.22
N GLY A 60 -6.64 -5.65 8.05
CA GLY A 60 -5.68 -5.73 9.16
C GLY A 60 -4.50 -4.76 9.03
N GLY A 61 -4.44 -3.93 7.97
CA GLY A 61 -3.32 -3.03 7.70
C GLY A 61 -3.28 -1.74 8.52
N LYS A 62 -4.34 -1.43 9.28
CA LYS A 62 -4.44 -0.20 10.05
C LYS A 62 -4.09 -0.41 11.52
N VAL A 63 -3.59 0.63 12.17
CA VAL A 63 -3.21 0.60 13.61
C VAL A 63 -4.38 0.18 14.50
N ASN A 64 -5.58 0.65 14.21
CA ASN A 64 -6.78 0.35 15.00
C ASN A 64 -7.61 -0.85 14.49
N SER A 65 -7.13 -1.59 13.48
CA SER A 65 -7.80 -2.81 12.97
C SER A 65 -8.09 -3.85 14.03
N VAL A 66 -7.35 -3.85 15.13
CA VAL A 66 -7.56 -4.74 16.30
C VAL A 66 -9.01 -4.69 16.79
N GLY A 67 -9.63 -3.50 16.78
CA GLY A 67 -11.03 -3.32 17.20
C GLY A 67 -12.03 -4.16 16.39
N ALA A 68 -11.76 -4.40 15.11
CA ALA A 68 -12.65 -5.15 14.23
C ALA A 68 -12.78 -6.66 14.56
N ILE A 69 -11.83 -7.21 15.34
CA ILE A 69 -11.81 -8.63 15.73
C ILE A 69 -11.90 -8.82 17.25
N THR A 70 -11.93 -7.73 18.00
CA THR A 70 -12.06 -7.80 19.47
C THR A 70 -13.39 -8.46 19.85
N GLY A 71 -13.36 -9.41 20.79
CA GLY A 71 -14.53 -10.20 21.18
C GLY A 71 -14.83 -11.43 20.33
N MET A 72 -14.23 -11.57 19.16
CA MET A 72 -14.42 -12.75 18.32
C MET A 72 -13.69 -13.97 18.87
N SER A 73 -14.28 -15.16 18.73
CA SER A 73 -13.63 -16.46 18.94
C SER A 73 -13.46 -17.15 17.61
N LEU A 74 -12.21 -17.41 17.22
CA LEU A 74 -11.83 -17.91 15.90
C LEU A 74 -11.30 -19.34 15.97
N GLY A 75 -11.59 -20.15 14.96
CA GLY A 75 -11.01 -21.49 14.77
C GLY A 75 -9.78 -21.45 13.87
N SER A 76 -9.77 -20.54 12.90
CA SER A 76 -8.63 -20.33 12.01
C SER A 76 -8.54 -18.88 11.53
N VAL A 77 -7.35 -18.52 11.09
CA VAL A 77 -7.09 -17.26 10.40
C VAL A 77 -6.26 -17.53 9.14
N THR A 78 -6.70 -16.97 8.03
CA THR A 78 -5.94 -16.90 6.79
C THR A 78 -5.48 -15.45 6.60
N PHE A 79 -4.18 -15.25 6.53
CA PHE A 79 -3.55 -13.95 6.32
C PHE A 79 -3.08 -13.85 4.87
N LEU A 80 -3.60 -12.88 4.15
CA LEU A 80 -3.16 -12.52 2.81
C LEU A 80 -2.19 -11.35 2.93
N GLU A 81 -1.02 -11.48 2.32
CA GLU A 81 0.06 -10.50 2.39
C GLU A 81 0.36 -10.07 3.85
N ILE A 82 0.59 -11.04 4.74
CA ILE A 82 0.74 -10.81 6.19
C ILE A 82 1.79 -9.76 6.53
N ASN A 83 2.78 -9.54 5.68
CA ASN A 83 3.80 -8.51 5.81
C ASN A 83 3.26 -7.08 5.70
N LEU A 84 2.07 -6.88 5.15
CA LEU A 84 1.40 -5.58 5.06
C LEU A 84 0.42 -5.34 6.23
N LEU A 85 0.24 -6.32 7.11
CA LEU A 85 -0.69 -6.19 8.24
C LEU A 85 0.01 -5.56 9.44
N HIS A 86 -0.72 -4.77 10.21
CA HIS A 86 -0.22 -4.22 11.46
C HIS A 86 0.07 -5.34 12.48
N MET A 87 1.24 -5.33 13.10
CA MET A 87 1.70 -6.44 13.96
C MET A 87 0.81 -6.69 15.16
N ASP A 88 0.22 -5.66 15.76
CA ASP A 88 -0.72 -5.85 16.87
C ASP A 88 -1.99 -6.57 16.43
N PHE A 89 -2.48 -6.29 15.22
CA PHE A 89 -3.60 -7.02 14.63
C PHE A 89 -3.23 -8.49 14.38
N VAL A 90 -2.07 -8.77 13.83
CA VAL A 90 -1.56 -10.15 13.63
C VAL A 90 -1.49 -10.89 14.95
N LYS A 91 -0.89 -10.27 15.99
CA LYS A 91 -0.79 -10.84 17.33
C LYS A 91 -2.17 -11.11 17.94
N GLU A 92 -3.12 -10.20 17.76
CA GLU A 92 -4.48 -10.37 18.24
C GLU A 92 -5.21 -11.51 17.51
N CYS A 93 -5.04 -11.66 16.20
CA CYS A 93 -5.58 -12.80 15.45
C CYS A 93 -5.14 -14.14 16.08
N PHE A 94 -3.87 -14.29 16.41
CA PHE A 94 -3.39 -15.50 17.10
C PHE A 94 -4.06 -15.70 18.46
N ARG A 95 -4.24 -14.63 19.25
CA ARG A 95 -4.92 -14.69 20.57
C ARG A 95 -6.36 -15.16 20.43
N ARG A 96 -7.09 -14.67 19.39
CA ARG A 96 -8.50 -15.04 19.15
C ARG A 96 -8.70 -16.52 18.81
N THR A 97 -7.65 -17.26 18.47
CA THR A 97 -7.74 -18.68 18.19
C THR A 97 -7.38 -19.58 19.38
N TYR A 98 -6.97 -19.04 20.53
CA TYR A 98 -6.52 -19.88 21.67
C TYR A 98 -7.60 -20.81 22.22
N ALA A 99 -8.87 -20.43 22.14
CA ALA A 99 -9.98 -21.25 22.60
C ALA A 99 -10.31 -22.44 21.66
N ALA A 100 -9.73 -22.46 20.46
CA ALA A 100 -9.97 -23.52 19.49
C ALA A 100 -9.12 -24.75 19.77
N LYS A 101 -9.77 -25.93 19.82
CA LYS A 101 -9.06 -27.21 20.00
C LYS A 101 -8.13 -27.52 18.84
N ASP A 102 -8.65 -27.34 17.61
CA ASP A 102 -7.93 -27.63 16.36
C ASP A 102 -7.76 -26.31 15.57
N ARG A 103 -6.93 -25.41 16.11
CA ARG A 103 -6.66 -24.14 15.48
C ARG A 103 -5.73 -24.28 14.28
N PHE A 104 -5.99 -23.48 13.26
CA PHE A 104 -5.18 -23.45 12.06
C PHE A 104 -4.90 -22.02 11.60
N HIS A 105 -3.67 -21.76 11.19
CA HIS A 105 -3.27 -20.47 10.62
C HIS A 105 -2.60 -20.74 9.27
N LEU A 106 -3.03 -20.01 8.26
CA LEU A 106 -2.42 -19.96 6.93
C LEU A 106 -1.96 -18.52 6.70
N ALA A 107 -0.75 -18.34 6.24
CA ALA A 107 -0.24 -17.03 5.86
C ALA A 107 0.48 -17.15 4.53
N GLU A 108 0.27 -16.16 3.67
CA GLU A 108 1.06 -15.97 2.47
C GLU A 108 1.67 -14.57 2.46
N LEU A 109 2.80 -14.43 1.79
CA LEU A 109 3.52 -13.17 1.66
C LEU A 109 4.52 -13.24 0.51
N ASN A 110 4.76 -12.11 -0.12
CA ASN A 110 5.99 -11.88 -0.84
C ASN A 110 7.10 -11.65 0.19
N PRO A 111 8.25 -12.35 0.14
CA PRO A 111 9.25 -12.27 1.19
C PRO A 111 9.71 -10.84 1.46
N PRO A 112 9.44 -10.27 2.64
CA PRO A 112 9.94 -8.95 3.01
C PRO A 112 11.41 -9.01 3.43
N ALA A 113 12.00 -7.87 3.76
CA ALA A 113 13.35 -7.83 4.32
C ALA A 113 13.48 -8.78 5.53
N PRO A 114 14.61 -9.47 5.69
CA PRO A 114 14.81 -10.42 6.80
C PRO A 114 14.61 -9.83 8.20
N SER A 115 14.78 -8.50 8.36
CA SER A 115 14.53 -7.77 9.62
C SER A 115 13.06 -7.46 9.87
N HIS A 116 12.17 -7.73 8.92
CA HIS A 116 10.76 -7.40 9.04
C HIS A 116 10.12 -8.06 10.25
N PRO A 117 9.32 -7.35 11.08
CA PRO A 117 8.74 -7.86 12.32
C PRO A 117 7.94 -9.15 12.15
N VAL A 118 7.22 -9.34 11.04
CA VAL A 118 6.50 -10.59 10.78
C VAL A 118 7.44 -11.80 10.69
N LEU A 119 8.66 -11.61 10.17
CA LEU A 119 9.66 -12.67 10.15
C LEU A 119 10.27 -12.90 11.54
N THR A 120 10.79 -11.84 12.16
CA THR A 120 11.55 -11.93 13.40
C THR A 120 10.70 -12.27 14.63
N GLU A 121 9.49 -11.71 14.73
CA GLU A 121 8.61 -11.88 15.88
C GLU A 121 7.61 -13.03 15.73
N VAL A 122 7.24 -13.40 14.51
CA VAL A 122 6.27 -14.47 14.25
C VAL A 122 6.98 -15.70 13.71
N PHE A 123 7.46 -15.67 12.48
CA PHE A 123 7.87 -16.88 11.78
C PHE A 123 9.16 -17.47 12.35
N ASP A 124 10.24 -16.73 12.47
CA ASP A 124 11.52 -17.25 12.96
C ASP A 124 11.45 -17.68 14.43
N ARG A 125 10.56 -17.04 15.19
CA ARG A 125 10.29 -17.43 16.58
C ARG A 125 9.60 -18.79 16.67
N TYR A 126 8.65 -19.09 15.78
CA TYR A 126 7.88 -20.32 15.80
C TYR A 126 8.49 -21.46 14.99
N GLU A 127 9.40 -21.19 14.07
CA GLU A 127 10.10 -22.19 13.28
C GLU A 127 10.80 -23.22 14.18
N LYS A 128 11.47 -22.75 15.22
CA LYS A 128 12.17 -23.58 16.22
C LYS A 128 11.25 -24.52 17.00
N THR A 129 9.93 -24.30 16.96
CA THR A 129 8.95 -25.15 17.68
C THR A 129 8.52 -26.38 16.91
N GLY A 130 8.88 -26.52 15.64
CA GLY A 130 8.46 -27.58 14.75
C GLY A 130 6.95 -27.60 14.39
N ARG A 131 6.20 -26.59 14.85
CA ARG A 131 4.74 -26.48 14.62
C ARG A 131 4.40 -25.66 13.37
N TYR A 132 5.39 -25.35 12.59
CA TYR A 132 5.30 -24.41 11.49
C TYR A 132 5.93 -25.01 10.23
N LYS A 133 5.30 -24.81 9.07
CA LYS A 133 5.79 -25.32 7.79
C LYS A 133 5.86 -24.18 6.80
N TRP A 134 7.00 -24.00 6.18
CA TRP A 134 7.18 -23.14 5.01
C TRP A 134 6.97 -23.93 3.73
N ARG A 135 6.34 -23.28 2.77
CA ARG A 135 6.37 -23.67 1.37
C ARG A 135 6.73 -22.48 0.52
N HIS A 136 7.77 -22.63 -0.27
CA HIS A 136 8.13 -21.64 -1.28
C HIS A 136 7.33 -21.93 -2.55
N TRP A 137 6.73 -20.91 -3.10
CA TRP A 137 6.07 -20.94 -4.38
C TRP A 137 6.88 -20.11 -5.36
N THR A 138 6.96 -20.58 -6.60
CA THR A 138 7.63 -19.93 -7.71
C THR A 138 6.65 -19.77 -8.86
N PRO A 139 6.93 -18.98 -9.89
CA PRO A 139 6.09 -18.90 -11.09
C PRO A 139 5.84 -20.26 -11.76
N PHE A 140 6.71 -21.25 -11.53
CA PHE A 140 6.52 -22.61 -12.05
C PHE A 140 5.47 -23.43 -11.31
N ASP A 141 5.14 -23.04 -10.09
CA ASP A 141 4.08 -23.68 -9.29
C ASP A 141 2.68 -23.09 -9.61
N ASN A 142 2.61 -21.99 -10.36
CA ASN A 142 1.36 -21.34 -10.74
C ASN A 142 0.82 -21.92 -12.05
N PRO A 143 -0.31 -22.67 -12.01
CA PRO A 143 -0.85 -23.34 -13.21
C PRO A 143 -1.43 -22.38 -14.25
N ILE A 144 -1.67 -21.10 -13.88
CA ILE A 144 -2.20 -20.07 -14.79
C ILE A 144 -1.11 -19.48 -15.67
N LEU A 145 0.15 -19.51 -15.21
CA LEU A 145 1.28 -18.98 -15.94
C LEU A 145 1.82 -20.01 -16.94
N ASP A 146 1.52 -19.82 -18.22
CA ASP A 146 2.15 -20.56 -19.30
C ASP A 146 3.62 -20.12 -19.50
N GLU A 147 4.31 -20.73 -20.46
CA GLU A 147 5.73 -20.46 -20.71
C GLU A 147 5.95 -19.02 -21.21
N GLU A 148 5.06 -18.50 -22.04
CA GLU A 148 5.16 -17.15 -22.58
C GLU A 148 5.07 -16.10 -21.46
N ARG A 149 4.05 -16.19 -20.60
CA ARG A 149 3.88 -15.31 -19.45
C ARG A 149 5.01 -15.42 -18.43
N ARG A 150 5.55 -16.61 -18.19
CA ARG A 150 6.74 -16.78 -17.35
C ARG A 150 7.97 -16.10 -17.95
N ASN A 151 8.16 -16.17 -19.26
CA ASN A 151 9.26 -15.46 -19.93
C ASN A 151 9.10 -13.94 -19.86
N GLU A 152 7.88 -13.42 -20.01
CA GLU A 152 7.59 -12.00 -19.81
C GLU A 152 7.94 -11.57 -18.38
N LEU A 153 7.44 -12.28 -17.37
CA LEU A 153 7.72 -12.00 -15.97
C LEU A 153 9.23 -12.06 -15.66
N TYR A 154 9.94 -13.08 -16.18
CA TYR A 154 11.38 -13.17 -16.03
C TYR A 154 12.11 -11.97 -16.64
N ASN A 155 11.71 -11.54 -17.83
CA ASN A 155 12.27 -10.38 -18.50
C ASN A 155 12.00 -9.08 -17.74
N GLU A 156 10.92 -9.00 -17.01
CA GLU A 156 10.62 -7.89 -16.12
C GLU A 156 11.48 -7.86 -14.86
N LEU A 157 11.72 -9.03 -14.26
CA LEU A 157 12.44 -9.13 -12.98
C LEU A 157 13.97 -9.17 -13.12
N LYS A 158 14.50 -9.62 -14.28
CA LYS A 158 15.94 -9.85 -14.46
C LYS A 158 16.82 -8.60 -14.38
N PHE A 159 16.24 -7.39 -14.47
CA PHE A 159 16.98 -6.14 -14.34
C PHE A 159 17.45 -5.86 -12.90
N SER A 160 16.87 -6.53 -11.91
CA SER A 160 17.25 -6.43 -10.51
C SER A 160 17.49 -7.81 -9.92
N SER A 161 18.71 -8.07 -9.46
CA SER A 161 19.03 -9.31 -8.75
C SER A 161 18.18 -9.49 -7.50
N TYR A 162 17.83 -8.40 -6.79
CA TYR A 162 16.94 -8.41 -5.66
C TYR A 162 15.53 -8.91 -6.03
N LEU A 163 14.89 -8.28 -7.03
CA LEU A 163 13.54 -8.68 -7.46
C LEU A 163 13.54 -10.10 -8.01
N LEU A 164 14.57 -10.48 -8.77
CA LEU A 164 14.72 -11.84 -9.27
C LEU A 164 14.81 -12.87 -8.12
N GLN A 165 15.58 -12.59 -7.07
CA GLN A 165 15.68 -13.49 -5.92
C GLN A 165 14.40 -13.54 -5.10
N ARG A 166 13.73 -12.40 -4.91
CA ARG A 166 12.51 -12.29 -4.12
C ARG A 166 11.30 -12.88 -4.85
N ASP A 167 11.00 -12.37 -6.04
CA ASP A 167 9.71 -12.62 -6.71
C ASP A 167 9.76 -13.82 -7.65
N TRP A 168 10.95 -14.12 -8.27
CA TRP A 168 11.10 -15.30 -9.12
C TRP A 168 11.47 -16.55 -8.33
N TYR A 169 12.36 -16.43 -7.36
CA TYR A 169 12.83 -17.56 -6.57
C TYR A 169 12.18 -17.66 -5.18
N GLY A 170 11.33 -16.73 -4.78
CA GLY A 170 10.64 -16.73 -3.48
C GLY A 170 11.59 -16.66 -2.28
N LYS A 171 12.78 -16.07 -2.44
CA LYS A 171 13.82 -16.07 -1.40
C LYS A 171 13.70 -14.86 -0.48
N ARG A 172 13.98 -15.06 0.80
CA ARG A 172 14.24 -13.97 1.74
C ARG A 172 15.62 -13.39 1.44
N VAL A 173 15.67 -12.24 0.83
CA VAL A 173 16.93 -11.56 0.48
C VAL A 173 16.97 -10.20 1.14
N LEU A 174 18.18 -9.77 1.51
CA LEU A 174 18.41 -8.40 1.92
C LEU A 174 18.22 -7.50 0.68
N PRO A 175 17.41 -6.48 0.77
CA PRO A 175 17.21 -5.54 -0.32
C PRO A 175 18.49 -4.74 -0.55
N LYS A 176 19.37 -5.25 -1.40
CA LYS A 176 20.46 -4.43 -1.93
C LYS A 176 19.86 -3.52 -2.99
N GLY A 177 19.89 -2.22 -2.76
CA GLY A 177 19.42 -1.23 -3.71
C GLY A 177 17.96 -0.78 -3.55
N ILE A 178 17.22 -1.22 -2.53
CA ILE A 178 15.96 -0.54 -2.15
C ILE A 178 16.29 0.91 -1.80
N ILE A 179 15.53 1.82 -2.39
CA ILE A 179 15.80 3.25 -2.26
C ILE A 179 15.34 3.77 -0.90
N TYR A 180 14.15 3.37 -0.44
CA TYR A 180 13.57 3.83 0.82
C TYR A 180 13.63 2.76 1.92
N GLU A 181 14.84 2.22 2.19
CA GLU A 181 15.06 1.21 3.23
C GLU A 181 14.80 1.71 4.66
N THR A 182 14.75 3.04 4.84
CA THR A 182 14.43 3.68 6.12
C THR A 182 12.95 3.70 6.46
N PHE A 183 12.07 3.35 5.50
CA PHE A 183 10.63 3.25 5.74
C PHE A 183 10.32 2.09 6.67
N ASP A 184 9.62 2.37 7.76
CA ASP A 184 9.07 1.37 8.69
C ASP A 184 7.59 1.65 8.93
N MET A 185 6.72 0.70 8.58
CA MET A 185 5.29 0.87 8.68
C MET A 185 4.81 1.14 10.12
N GLN A 186 5.50 0.62 11.14
CA GLN A 186 5.13 0.84 12.54
C GLN A 186 5.52 2.24 13.03
N GLU A 187 6.58 2.79 12.46
CA GLU A 187 7.13 4.09 12.84
C GLU A 187 6.58 5.25 11.98
N ASN A 188 6.27 4.97 10.71
CA ASN A 188 5.82 5.98 9.77
C ASN A 188 4.30 5.98 9.56
N GLN A 189 3.51 5.12 10.23
CA GLN A 189 2.04 5.13 10.17
C GLN A 189 1.43 5.68 11.47
N ILE A 190 0.44 6.56 11.32
CA ILE A 190 -0.32 7.16 12.42
C ILE A 190 -1.82 7.03 12.17
N THR A 191 -2.62 6.95 13.26
CA THR A 191 -4.08 6.77 13.16
C THR A 191 -4.83 8.02 12.73
N LYS A 192 -4.28 9.20 13.00
CA LYS A 192 -4.90 10.50 12.68
C LYS A 192 -3.84 11.57 12.55
N LEU A 193 -4.20 12.64 11.87
CA LEU A 193 -3.37 13.83 11.81
C LEU A 193 -3.03 14.35 13.22
N GLU A 194 -1.75 14.65 13.41
CA GLU A 194 -1.21 15.26 14.62
C GLU A 194 -0.68 16.66 14.29
N GLY A 195 -0.71 17.56 15.29
CA GLY A 195 -0.34 18.94 15.10
C GLY A 195 -1.45 19.80 14.48
N ARG A 196 -1.14 21.03 14.12
CA ARG A 196 -2.06 21.98 13.49
C ARG A 196 -1.98 21.85 11.96
N PRO A 197 -3.02 21.42 11.25
CA PRO A 197 -3.02 21.39 9.80
C PRO A 197 -2.85 22.82 9.23
N ILE A 198 -1.95 22.97 8.25
CA ILE A 198 -1.65 24.25 7.61
C ILE A 198 -2.29 24.30 6.22
N GLU A 199 -2.00 23.30 5.40
CA GLU A 199 -2.51 23.21 4.05
C GLU A 199 -2.62 21.77 3.57
N MET A 200 -3.45 21.57 2.55
CA MET A 200 -3.59 20.33 1.80
C MET A 200 -3.09 20.55 0.38
N VAL A 201 -2.26 19.66 -0.11
CA VAL A 201 -1.68 19.72 -1.46
C VAL A 201 -1.81 18.36 -2.15
N PHE A 202 -1.91 18.39 -3.49
CA PHE A 202 -2.10 17.21 -4.32
C PHE A 202 -0.98 17.09 -5.35
N PHE A 203 -0.48 15.86 -5.52
CA PHE A 203 0.53 15.54 -6.51
C PHE A 203 0.07 14.37 -7.36
N GLY A 204 0.28 14.46 -8.68
CA GLY A 204 -0.14 13.41 -9.60
C GLY A 204 0.93 13.06 -10.62
N ASP A 205 0.89 11.80 -11.04
CA ASP A 205 1.65 11.25 -12.14
C ASP A 205 0.74 10.34 -12.97
N GLY A 206 1.01 10.19 -14.26
CA GLY A 206 0.10 9.45 -15.12
C GLY A 206 0.75 8.73 -16.29
N GLY A 207 0.61 7.42 -16.30
CA GLY A 207 0.86 6.56 -17.45
C GLY A 207 -0.46 6.05 -18.04
N GLN A 208 -0.69 6.21 -19.35
CA GLN A 208 -1.93 5.70 -19.96
C GLN A 208 -2.04 4.17 -19.95
N GLN A 209 -0.91 3.46 -20.01
CA GLN A 209 -0.84 2.00 -19.92
C GLN A 209 -0.36 1.50 -18.55
N ASP A 210 0.38 2.34 -17.84
CA ASP A 210 0.83 2.10 -16.47
C ASP A 210 -0.15 2.69 -15.44
N ALA A 211 0.33 3.04 -14.26
CA ALA A 211 -0.53 3.63 -13.26
C ALA A 211 -0.76 5.13 -13.47
N THR A 212 -1.99 5.57 -13.24
CA THR A 212 -2.33 6.99 -13.02
C THR A 212 -2.58 7.17 -11.53
N VAL A 213 -1.84 8.08 -10.93
CA VAL A 213 -1.80 8.31 -9.48
C VAL A 213 -2.10 9.76 -9.17
N CYS A 214 -2.90 9.99 -8.13
CA CYS A 214 -3.04 11.30 -7.51
C CYS A 214 -3.02 11.11 -5.99
N GLU A 215 -2.12 11.79 -5.30
CA GLU A 215 -1.91 11.65 -3.88
C GLU A 215 -2.20 12.94 -3.15
N CYS A 216 -2.82 12.81 -1.97
CA CYS A 216 -3.16 13.91 -1.09
C CYS A 216 -2.23 13.94 0.10
N TYR A 217 -1.67 15.12 0.38
CA TYR A 217 -0.82 15.38 1.52
C TYR A 217 -1.36 16.54 2.36
N VAL A 218 -1.21 16.44 3.67
CA VAL A 218 -1.48 17.52 4.61
C VAL A 218 -0.19 17.87 5.34
N ILE A 219 0.16 19.14 5.31
CA ILE A 219 1.29 19.67 6.07
C ILE A 219 0.78 20.13 7.42
N THR A 220 1.44 19.68 8.49
CA THR A 220 1.07 20.02 9.87
C THR A 220 2.22 20.73 10.59
N GLU A 221 1.86 21.70 11.45
CA GLU A 221 2.77 22.41 12.32
C GLU A 221 2.74 21.85 13.75
N HIS A 222 3.92 21.67 14.33
CA HIS A 222 4.16 21.12 15.66
C HIS A 222 4.92 22.11 16.53
N GLU A 223 4.25 23.08 17.12
CA GLU A 223 4.88 24.16 17.91
C GLU A 223 5.65 23.65 19.13
N ALA A 224 5.25 22.53 19.70
CA ALA A 224 5.92 21.91 20.86
C ALA A 224 7.17 21.10 20.48
N ASP A 225 7.36 20.77 19.22
CA ASP A 225 8.54 20.05 18.74
C ASP A 225 9.71 21.03 18.59
N ARG A 226 10.79 20.81 19.37
CA ARG A 226 11.97 21.67 19.36
C ARG A 226 12.90 21.43 18.18
N HIS A 227 12.74 20.31 17.48
CA HIS A 227 13.62 19.89 16.39
C HIS A 227 12.96 20.06 15.03
N TYR A 228 11.67 19.70 14.94
CA TYR A 228 10.97 19.63 13.66
C TYR A 228 9.60 20.30 13.74
N LYS A 229 9.55 21.53 13.24
CA LYS A 229 8.33 22.35 13.30
C LYS A 229 7.23 21.81 12.37
N TYR A 230 7.59 21.25 11.22
CA TYR A 230 6.64 20.82 10.21
C TYR A 230 6.79 19.34 9.86
N LYS A 231 5.64 18.68 9.54
CA LYS A 231 5.58 17.31 9.06
C LYS A 231 4.74 17.19 7.80
N LEU A 232 5.15 16.29 6.91
CA LEU A 232 4.47 15.95 5.66
C LEU A 232 3.67 14.66 5.88
N ASN A 233 2.35 14.77 5.83
CA ASN A 233 1.46 13.63 6.10
C ASN A 233 0.74 13.23 4.81
N LYS A 234 0.98 12.02 4.33
CA LYS A 234 0.23 11.41 3.25
C LYS A 234 -1.10 10.89 3.79
N VAL A 235 -2.22 11.44 3.31
CA VAL A 235 -3.53 11.15 3.88
C VAL A 235 -4.41 10.26 3.00
N ALA A 236 -4.23 10.27 1.69
CA ALA A 236 -5.02 9.44 0.76
C ALA A 236 -4.31 9.27 -0.58
N SER A 237 -4.69 8.22 -1.31
CA SER A 237 -4.21 7.95 -2.67
C SER A 237 -5.37 7.58 -3.59
N TYR A 238 -5.46 8.25 -4.75
CA TYR A 238 -6.11 7.69 -5.93
C TYR A 238 -5.06 6.96 -6.74
N TYR A 239 -5.30 5.68 -7.06
CA TYR A 239 -4.39 4.85 -7.85
C TYR A 239 -5.18 3.96 -8.80
N HIS A 240 -4.85 3.98 -10.08
CA HIS A 240 -5.41 3.05 -11.05
C HIS A 240 -4.33 2.64 -12.04
N SER A 241 -4.06 1.34 -12.12
CA SER A 241 -3.16 0.73 -13.10
C SER A 241 -3.97 -0.03 -14.15
N GLY A 242 -3.90 0.41 -15.40
CA GLY A 242 -4.56 -0.29 -16.51
C GLY A 242 -3.97 -1.69 -16.76
N ARG A 243 -2.68 -1.87 -16.45
CA ARG A 243 -2.00 -3.17 -16.53
C ARG A 243 -2.54 -4.16 -15.51
N ASP A 244 -2.69 -3.72 -14.24
CA ASP A 244 -3.07 -4.61 -13.14
C ASP A 244 -4.57 -4.93 -13.14
N THR A 245 -5.38 -3.97 -13.58
CA THR A 245 -6.84 -4.14 -13.66
C THR A 245 -7.31 -4.74 -14.99
N GLY A 246 -6.46 -4.73 -16.03
CA GLY A 246 -6.85 -5.07 -17.40
C GLY A 246 -7.79 -4.04 -18.05
N GLU A 247 -8.07 -2.90 -17.40
CA GLU A 247 -8.96 -1.86 -17.86
C GLU A 247 -8.21 -0.56 -18.15
N VAL A 248 -8.18 -0.14 -19.41
CA VAL A 248 -7.63 1.16 -19.81
C VAL A 248 -8.75 2.19 -19.83
N LYS A 249 -8.62 3.22 -19.00
CA LYS A 249 -9.59 4.31 -18.90
C LYS A 249 -9.25 5.46 -19.87
N ALA A 250 -10.27 6.18 -20.33
CA ALA A 250 -10.08 7.43 -21.07
C ALA A 250 -9.53 8.53 -20.14
N GLY A 251 -8.76 9.48 -20.69
CA GLY A 251 -8.22 10.61 -19.92
C GLY A 251 -9.31 11.44 -19.20
N SER A 252 -10.47 11.62 -19.84
CA SER A 252 -11.61 12.29 -19.22
C SER A 252 -12.20 11.54 -18.03
N THR A 253 -12.14 10.21 -18.03
CA THR A 253 -12.57 9.38 -16.88
C THR A 253 -11.63 9.60 -15.71
N TYR A 254 -10.31 9.55 -15.93
CA TYR A 254 -9.31 9.87 -14.90
C TYR A 254 -9.54 11.26 -14.29
N ALA A 255 -9.79 12.27 -15.12
CA ALA A 255 -10.03 13.64 -14.65
C ALA A 255 -11.25 13.74 -13.73
N ILE A 256 -12.34 13.05 -14.08
CA ILE A 256 -13.56 13.02 -13.25
C ILE A 256 -13.30 12.30 -11.92
N GLU A 257 -12.66 11.14 -11.94
CA GLU A 257 -12.36 10.36 -10.75
C GLU A 257 -11.37 11.08 -9.82
N ILE A 258 -10.34 11.72 -10.36
CA ILE A 258 -9.39 12.53 -9.59
C ILE A 258 -10.08 13.75 -8.98
N LYS A 259 -10.99 14.43 -9.73
CA LYS A 259 -11.79 15.50 -9.16
C LYS A 259 -12.66 15.03 -7.99
N GLN A 260 -13.28 13.86 -8.11
CA GLN A 260 -14.06 13.26 -7.02
C GLN A 260 -13.17 12.93 -5.81
N PHE A 261 -11.98 12.40 -6.04
CA PHE A 261 -10.97 12.16 -5.01
C PHE A 261 -10.59 13.44 -4.28
N ILE A 262 -10.27 14.52 -5.00
CA ILE A 262 -9.95 15.83 -4.42
C ILE A 262 -11.11 16.34 -3.56
N GLN A 263 -12.34 16.29 -4.07
CA GLN A 263 -13.54 16.73 -3.35
C GLN A 263 -13.78 15.89 -2.09
N TRP A 264 -13.52 14.58 -2.15
CA TRP A 264 -13.60 13.71 -0.99
C TRP A 264 -12.56 14.08 0.07
N CYS A 265 -11.29 14.30 -0.31
CA CYS A 265 -10.24 14.74 0.62
C CYS A 265 -10.58 16.07 1.28
N MET A 266 -11.04 17.06 0.50
CA MET A 266 -11.44 18.38 1.02
C MET A 266 -12.56 18.29 2.06
N LYS A 267 -13.54 17.40 1.82
CA LYS A 267 -14.66 17.18 2.75
C LYS A 267 -14.23 16.42 4.00
N GLU A 268 -13.37 15.43 3.84
CA GLU A 268 -12.99 14.53 4.93
C GLU A 268 -12.04 15.19 5.94
N TYR A 269 -11.06 15.93 5.43
CA TYR A 269 -10.01 16.50 6.28
C TYR A 269 -10.24 17.96 6.66
N GLU A 270 -11.12 18.68 5.96
CA GLU A 270 -11.47 20.09 6.22
C GLU A 270 -10.25 21.03 6.33
N VAL A 271 -9.20 20.75 5.56
CA VAL A 271 -7.95 21.54 5.53
C VAL A 271 -7.95 22.47 4.31
N PRO A 272 -7.45 23.70 4.41
CA PRO A 272 -7.37 24.62 3.27
C PRO A 272 -6.57 24.05 2.10
N VAL A 273 -7.08 24.23 0.88
CA VAL A 273 -6.39 23.94 -0.37
C VAL A 273 -6.17 25.25 -1.09
N ASN A 274 -4.94 25.75 -1.09
CA ASN A 274 -4.58 27.03 -1.65
C ASN A 274 -3.75 26.91 -2.93
N GLU A 275 -3.22 25.73 -3.19
CA GLU A 275 -2.34 25.43 -4.31
C GLU A 275 -3.06 24.64 -5.41
N PRO A 276 -2.63 24.77 -6.68
CA PRO A 276 -3.09 23.91 -7.76
C PRO A 276 -2.66 22.45 -7.53
N VAL A 277 -3.26 21.53 -8.28
CA VAL A 277 -2.78 20.13 -8.32
C VAL A 277 -1.48 20.07 -9.13
N PHE A 278 -0.42 19.61 -8.49
CA PHE A 278 0.89 19.49 -9.10
C PHE A 278 1.01 18.16 -9.85
N ILE A 279 1.12 18.22 -11.16
CA ILE A 279 1.19 17.04 -12.05
C ILE A 279 2.57 16.97 -12.69
N ASP A 280 3.10 15.76 -12.84
CA ASP A 280 4.38 15.56 -13.58
C ASP A 280 4.37 16.33 -14.90
N PRO A 281 5.42 17.12 -15.18
CA PRO A 281 5.51 17.91 -16.42
C PRO A 281 5.37 17.09 -17.71
N ALA A 282 5.71 15.80 -17.70
CA ALA A 282 5.54 14.91 -18.85
C ALA A 282 4.09 14.50 -19.09
N CYS A 283 3.22 14.57 -18.07
CA CYS A 283 1.82 14.16 -18.12
C CYS A 283 0.89 15.29 -18.58
N ARG A 284 1.20 15.95 -19.71
CA ARG A 284 0.40 17.07 -20.27
C ARG A 284 -1.06 16.69 -20.51
N TRP A 285 -1.30 15.47 -20.99
CA TRP A 285 -2.65 14.98 -21.26
C TRP A 285 -3.53 14.99 -20.00
N LEU A 286 -2.99 14.60 -18.85
CA LEU A 286 -3.73 14.57 -17.59
C LEU A 286 -4.04 15.99 -17.10
N ARG A 287 -3.10 16.91 -17.24
CA ARG A 287 -3.31 18.33 -16.91
C ARG A 287 -4.43 18.93 -17.74
N GLU A 288 -4.38 18.74 -19.07
CA GLU A 288 -5.40 19.24 -20.00
C GLU A 288 -6.81 18.67 -19.67
N GLU A 289 -6.92 17.41 -19.30
CA GLU A 289 -8.20 16.79 -18.93
C GLU A 289 -8.71 17.29 -17.57
N LEU A 290 -7.83 17.48 -16.57
CA LEU A 290 -8.19 18.06 -15.27
C LEU A 290 -8.67 19.51 -15.39
N GLU A 291 -8.02 20.33 -16.21
CA GLU A 291 -8.41 21.72 -16.46
C GLU A 291 -9.81 21.80 -17.14
N LYS A 292 -10.16 20.87 -18.04
CA LYS A 292 -11.50 20.79 -18.64
C LYS A 292 -12.62 20.55 -17.62
N VAL A 293 -12.32 19.87 -16.53
CA VAL A 293 -13.29 19.63 -15.45
C VAL A 293 -13.20 20.67 -14.32
N GLY A 294 -12.40 21.73 -14.51
CA GLY A 294 -12.28 22.86 -13.58
C GLY A 294 -11.39 22.56 -12.38
N VAL A 295 -10.34 21.77 -12.56
CA VAL A 295 -9.27 21.56 -11.57
C VAL A 295 -8.04 22.33 -12.07
N ASP A 296 -7.57 23.29 -11.28
CA ASP A 296 -6.36 24.05 -11.59
C ASP A 296 -5.13 23.15 -11.45
N THR A 297 -4.22 23.21 -12.42
CA THR A 297 -3.01 22.38 -12.42
C THR A 297 -1.72 23.19 -12.58
N ALA A 298 -0.62 22.67 -12.04
CA ALA A 298 0.72 23.17 -12.25
C ALA A 298 1.70 22.03 -12.49
N GLY A 299 2.90 22.34 -13.00
CA GLY A 299 3.98 21.36 -13.11
C GLY A 299 4.57 21.01 -11.74
N ALA A 300 4.68 19.73 -11.43
CA ALA A 300 5.37 19.27 -10.23
C ALA A 300 6.89 19.51 -10.33
N ASP A 301 7.56 19.72 -9.20
CA ASP A 301 9.02 19.79 -9.14
C ASP A 301 9.62 18.38 -9.12
N ASN A 302 9.90 17.85 -10.30
CA ASN A 302 10.47 16.51 -10.48
C ASN A 302 12.01 16.47 -10.38
N ASN A 303 12.69 17.62 -10.24
CA ASN A 303 14.15 17.74 -10.22
C ASN A 303 14.72 18.42 -8.98
N ALA A 304 13.96 18.55 -7.90
CA ALA A 304 14.38 19.15 -6.64
C ALA A 304 15.05 20.53 -6.84
N HIS A 305 14.33 21.47 -7.46
CA HIS A 305 14.86 22.82 -7.65
C HIS A 305 15.11 23.51 -6.29
N ASP A 306 16.26 24.18 -6.18
CA ASP A 306 16.57 25.02 -5.03
C ASP A 306 15.82 26.38 -5.09
N VAL A 307 16.00 27.21 -4.05
CA VAL A 307 15.36 28.53 -3.96
C VAL A 307 15.75 29.49 -5.09
N THR A 308 16.85 29.22 -5.80
CA THR A 308 17.30 30.01 -6.96
C THR A 308 16.73 29.49 -8.28
N GLY A 309 15.98 28.37 -8.25
CA GLY A 309 15.42 27.69 -9.43
C GLY A 309 16.42 26.77 -10.14
N LYS A 310 17.55 26.45 -9.53
CA LYS A 310 18.53 25.50 -10.11
C LYS A 310 18.13 24.07 -9.78
N ALA A 311 18.01 23.22 -10.83
CA ALA A 311 17.72 21.80 -10.67
C ALA A 311 18.89 21.07 -9.98
N GLN A 312 18.56 20.30 -8.94
CA GLN A 312 19.52 19.50 -8.17
C GLN A 312 19.47 18.02 -8.54
N GLY A 313 18.43 17.59 -9.25
CA GLY A 313 18.24 16.24 -9.77
C GLY A 313 17.40 15.33 -8.88
N ILE A 314 17.06 14.17 -9.43
CA ILE A 314 16.21 13.17 -8.79
C ILE A 314 16.80 12.66 -7.46
N GLU A 315 18.11 12.48 -7.39
CA GLU A 315 18.79 11.96 -6.20
C GLU A 315 18.59 12.84 -4.97
N VAL A 316 18.61 14.16 -5.11
CA VAL A 316 18.36 15.08 -4.00
C VAL A 316 16.93 14.92 -3.47
N GLY A 317 15.93 14.73 -4.34
CA GLY A 317 14.56 14.46 -3.92
C GLY A 317 14.43 13.12 -3.18
N ILE A 318 15.18 12.09 -3.61
CA ILE A 318 15.26 10.80 -2.92
C ILE A 318 15.87 10.95 -1.53
N GLU A 319 17.02 11.62 -1.41
CA GLU A 319 17.71 11.85 -0.14
C GLU A 319 16.82 12.64 0.85
N ARG A 320 16.12 13.67 0.38
CA ARG A 320 15.14 14.42 1.17
C ARG A 320 14.04 13.52 1.73
N MET A 321 13.45 12.65 0.91
CA MET A 321 12.42 11.73 1.37
C MET A 321 12.98 10.69 2.36
N GLN A 322 14.18 10.15 2.15
CA GLN A 322 14.85 9.26 3.08
C GLN A 322 15.05 9.94 4.45
N SER A 323 15.45 11.21 4.46
CA SER A 323 15.60 12.01 5.68
C SER A 323 14.27 12.16 6.41
N LEU A 324 13.19 12.58 5.72
CA LEU A 324 11.87 12.74 6.33
C LEU A 324 11.31 11.41 6.88
N LEU A 325 11.55 10.29 6.19
CA LEU A 325 11.14 8.96 6.67
C LEU A 325 11.89 8.58 7.96
N SER A 326 13.22 8.73 7.98
CA SER A 326 14.06 8.40 9.15
C SER A 326 13.78 9.30 10.35
N GLU A 327 13.42 10.55 10.11
CA GLU A 327 13.07 11.56 11.12
C GLU A 327 11.60 11.45 11.59
N ARG A 328 10.81 10.54 11.04
CA ARG A 328 9.36 10.39 11.30
C ARG A 328 8.58 11.67 10.98
N ARG A 329 8.95 12.30 9.92
CA ARG A 329 8.34 13.54 9.40
C ARG A 329 7.56 13.32 8.10
N TYR A 330 7.82 12.21 7.39
CA TYR A 330 6.95 11.68 6.35
C TYR A 330 6.11 10.58 6.96
N LEU A 331 4.80 10.82 7.11
CA LEU A 331 3.88 9.95 7.82
C LEU A 331 2.72 9.51 6.92
N LEU A 332 2.29 8.26 7.04
CA LEU A 332 1.06 7.76 6.45
C LEU A 332 -0.08 7.87 7.47
N VAL A 333 -1.12 8.59 7.13
CA VAL A 333 -2.30 8.74 7.99
C VAL A 333 -3.33 7.68 7.62
N GLU A 334 -3.84 6.96 8.58
CA GLU A 334 -4.91 6.00 8.39
C GLU A 334 -6.19 6.69 7.90
N GLN A 335 -6.76 6.22 6.78
CA GLN A 335 -8.02 6.76 6.27
C GLN A 335 -9.19 6.31 7.13
N PRO A 336 -10.27 7.11 7.21
CA PRO A 336 -11.47 6.77 7.98
C PRO A 336 -12.22 5.54 7.43
N ASN A 337 -12.02 5.23 6.16
CA ASN A 337 -12.56 4.05 5.49
C ASN A 337 -11.52 3.44 4.53
N ASP A 338 -11.87 2.39 3.78
CA ASP A 338 -10.95 1.73 2.85
C ASP A 338 -10.92 2.38 1.45
N GLN A 339 -11.64 3.49 1.26
CA GLN A 339 -11.57 4.26 0.03
C GLN A 339 -10.27 5.07 -0.01
N TYR A 340 -9.60 5.09 -1.15
CA TYR A 340 -8.35 5.83 -1.39
C TYR A 340 -7.21 5.51 -0.41
N ASP A 341 -7.01 4.23 -0.13
CA ASP A 341 -5.99 3.73 0.81
C ASP A 341 -4.54 3.84 0.29
N HIS A 342 -3.59 3.40 1.10
CA HIS A 342 -2.16 3.44 0.79
C HIS A 342 -1.62 2.13 0.20
N TYR A 343 -2.48 1.17 -0.18
CA TYR A 343 -2.02 -0.15 -0.59
C TYR A 343 -1.02 -0.12 -1.75
N SER A 344 -1.37 0.54 -2.85
CA SER A 344 -0.49 0.60 -4.03
C SER A 344 0.82 1.32 -3.75
N TRP A 345 0.79 2.36 -2.92
CA TRP A 345 1.98 3.05 -2.45
C TRP A 345 2.90 2.13 -1.64
N LEU A 346 2.33 1.31 -0.74
CA LEU A 346 3.08 0.33 0.05
C LEU A 346 3.69 -0.77 -0.80
N GLN A 347 3.03 -1.17 -1.89
CA GLN A 347 3.61 -2.08 -2.87
C GLN A 347 4.81 -1.44 -3.58
N GLU A 348 4.66 -0.22 -4.09
CA GLU A 348 5.72 0.45 -4.83
C GLU A 348 6.95 0.76 -3.97
N ILE A 349 6.79 1.24 -2.73
CA ILE A 349 7.94 1.56 -1.88
C ILE A 349 8.81 0.32 -1.59
N GLY A 350 8.19 -0.85 -1.48
CA GLY A 350 8.88 -2.13 -1.30
C GLY A 350 9.56 -2.66 -2.57
N MET A 351 9.24 -2.09 -3.75
CA MET A 351 9.79 -2.49 -5.05
C MET A 351 10.70 -1.44 -5.68
N TYR A 352 10.73 -0.23 -5.14
CA TYR A 352 11.52 0.86 -5.70
C TYR A 352 13.00 0.68 -5.42
N VAL A 353 13.74 0.28 -6.44
CA VAL A 353 15.14 -0.15 -6.35
C VAL A 353 16.04 0.59 -7.33
N ARG A 354 17.35 0.51 -7.09
CA ARG A 354 18.36 0.96 -8.04
C ARG A 354 18.74 -0.15 -9.00
N ASP A 355 18.94 0.20 -10.26
CA ASP A 355 19.57 -0.69 -11.24
C ASP A 355 21.03 -0.97 -10.85
N GLU A 356 21.39 -2.23 -10.79
CA GLU A 356 22.72 -2.67 -10.29
C GLU A 356 23.90 -2.20 -11.14
N ASN A 357 23.68 -1.93 -12.41
CA ASN A 357 24.74 -1.54 -13.34
C ASN A 357 24.93 -0.02 -13.37
N SER A 358 23.83 0.74 -13.40
CA SER A 358 23.85 2.19 -13.51
C SER A 358 23.80 2.92 -12.18
N GLY A 359 23.33 2.24 -11.10
CA GLY A 359 23.06 2.83 -9.79
C GLY A 359 21.86 3.78 -9.78
N LYS A 360 21.19 3.99 -10.91
CA LYS A 360 20.05 4.89 -11.03
C LYS A 360 18.75 4.20 -10.54
N PRO A 361 17.76 4.95 -10.06
CA PRO A 361 16.43 4.42 -9.80
C PRO A 361 15.88 3.74 -11.07
N VAL A 362 15.24 2.58 -10.88
CA VAL A 362 14.56 1.88 -11.97
C VAL A 362 13.26 2.61 -12.29
N ASP A 363 13.08 2.98 -13.54
CA ASP A 363 11.89 3.67 -14.05
C ASP A 363 10.78 2.66 -14.37
N LYS A 364 10.24 2.04 -13.30
CA LYS A 364 9.18 1.03 -13.39
C LYS A 364 8.47 0.87 -12.04
N ASN A 365 7.15 0.81 -12.04
CA ASN A 365 6.33 0.70 -10.82
C ASN A 365 6.73 1.74 -9.76
N ASN A 366 6.86 3.00 -10.16
CA ASN A 366 7.41 4.09 -9.35
C ASN A 366 6.51 5.34 -9.33
N HIS A 367 5.30 5.28 -9.87
CA HIS A 367 4.41 6.44 -10.01
C HIS A 367 4.02 7.05 -8.65
N ALA A 368 3.72 6.22 -7.65
CA ALA A 368 3.46 6.70 -6.29
C ALA A 368 4.75 7.18 -5.59
N MET A 369 5.90 6.63 -5.94
CA MET A 369 7.19 7.10 -5.43
C MET A 369 7.60 8.45 -6.04
N ASP A 370 7.29 8.68 -7.31
CA ASP A 370 7.54 9.94 -7.97
C ASP A 370 6.63 11.05 -7.41
N THR A 371 5.34 10.81 -7.22
CA THR A 371 4.44 11.76 -6.56
C THR A 371 4.89 12.07 -5.13
N SER A 372 5.36 11.07 -4.37
CA SER A 372 5.91 11.26 -3.03
C SER A 372 7.18 12.12 -3.04
N ARG A 373 8.03 11.97 -4.05
CA ARG A 373 9.22 12.79 -4.25
C ARG A 373 8.86 14.23 -4.61
N TYR A 374 7.81 14.46 -5.43
CA TYR A 374 7.32 15.81 -5.72
C TYR A 374 6.78 16.50 -4.48
N ALA A 375 6.00 15.78 -3.66
CA ALA A 375 5.49 16.30 -2.38
C ALA A 375 6.64 16.65 -1.43
N THR A 376 7.68 15.83 -1.38
CA THR A 376 8.88 16.08 -0.58
C THR A 376 9.64 17.30 -1.06
N ASN A 377 9.82 17.48 -2.39
CA ASN A 377 10.48 18.67 -2.94
C ASN A 377 9.69 19.94 -2.63
N TYR A 378 8.37 19.90 -2.76
CA TYR A 378 7.48 20.98 -2.36
C TYR A 378 7.63 21.31 -0.87
N PHE A 379 7.64 20.30 -0.01
CA PHE A 379 7.79 20.46 1.43
C PHE A 379 9.12 21.13 1.80
N TYR A 380 10.23 20.66 1.25
CA TYR A 380 11.54 21.28 1.51
C TYR A 380 11.58 22.73 1.07
N ARG A 381 11.12 23.02 -0.13
CA ARG A 381 11.13 24.38 -0.69
C ARG A 381 10.32 25.38 0.15
N ASN A 382 9.20 24.95 0.73
CA ASN A 382 8.26 25.86 1.42
C ASN A 382 8.36 25.81 2.94
N TYR A 383 8.99 24.79 3.54
CA TYR A 383 8.98 24.57 4.99
C TYR A 383 10.35 24.26 5.61
N GLU A 384 11.39 23.95 4.83
CA GLU A 384 12.72 23.62 5.34
C GLU A 384 13.80 24.62 4.89
N ASP A 385 13.74 25.06 3.65
CA ASP A 385 14.76 25.95 3.05
C ASP A 385 14.50 27.44 3.33
N ILE A 386 13.64 27.77 4.34
CA ILE A 386 13.26 29.15 4.70
C ILE A 386 14.17 29.70 5.79
#